data_bef455cce3b974b5e0e763c0634206c6
#
_entry.id   bef455cce3b974b5e0e763c0634206c6
#
_cell.length_a   1.000
_cell.length_b   1.000
_cell.length_c   1.000
_cell.angle_alpha   90.00
_cell.angle_beta   90.00
_cell.angle_gamma   90.00
#
_symmetry.space_group_name_H-M   'P 1'
#
loop_
_entity.id
_entity.type
_entity.pdbx_description
1 polymer ?
#
loop_
_entity_poly.entity_id
_entity_poly.type
_entity_poly.pdbx_seq_one_letter_code
_entity_poly.pdbx_strand_id
1 'polypeptide(L)'
;MKHLLVLVLSALITSVVFAQPYTADRHLARKAPCQACHVTGDTSVPVRKENCLVCHQSYEVVAQKTKDLKPNPHFNHYGERDCSTCHFGHKPSVTSCNQCHKF
;
A
#
# COMPACT_ATOMS: atom_id res chain seq x y z
N MET A 1 33.08 53.66 5.26
CA MET A 1 31.76 53.06 4.94
C MET A 1 31.98 51.55 4.78
N LYS A 2 31.46 50.76 5.72
CA LYS A 2 31.62 49.31 5.73
C LYS A 2 30.40 48.70 5.04
N HIS A 3 30.58 48.14 3.85
CA HIS A 3 29.54 47.40 3.15
C HIS A 3 29.38 46.01 3.81
N LEU A 4 28.27 45.84 4.53
CA LEU A 4 27.88 44.57 5.12
C LEU A 4 27.24 43.71 4.02
N LEU A 5 27.99 42.74 3.53
CA LEU A 5 27.51 41.79 2.55
C LEU A 5 26.68 40.72 3.28
N VAL A 6 25.36 40.87 3.22
CA VAL A 6 24.45 39.86 3.76
C VAL A 6 24.32 38.73 2.74
N LEU A 7 25.04 37.63 2.97
CA LEU A 7 24.84 36.39 2.23
C LEU A 7 23.58 35.72 2.74
N VAL A 8 22.49 35.86 1.97
CA VAL A 8 21.27 35.07 2.18
C VAL A 8 21.51 33.65 1.66
N LEU A 9 21.82 32.77 2.58
CA LEU A 9 21.95 31.34 2.28
C LEU A 9 20.53 30.74 2.14
N SER A 10 20.01 30.72 0.92
CA SER A 10 18.74 30.04 0.61
C SER A 10 18.93 28.53 0.76
N ALA A 11 18.53 27.98 1.90
CA ALA A 11 18.44 26.55 2.10
C ALA A 11 17.33 26.00 1.21
N LEU A 12 17.70 25.41 0.07
CA LEU A 12 16.81 24.61 -0.76
C LEU A 12 16.45 23.35 0.04
N ILE A 13 15.30 23.39 0.70
CA ILE A 13 14.72 22.19 1.31
C ILE A 13 14.16 21.36 0.17
N THR A 14 14.97 20.43 -0.34
CA THR A 14 14.49 19.40 -1.26
C THR A 14 13.61 18.43 -0.47
N SER A 15 12.30 18.58 -0.61
CA SER A 15 11.36 17.60 -0.07
C SER A 15 11.57 16.29 -0.81
N VAL A 16 12.18 15.32 -0.13
CA VAL A 16 12.30 13.95 -0.65
C VAL A 16 10.91 13.33 -0.54
N VAL A 17 10.19 13.27 -1.64
CA VAL A 17 8.93 12.54 -1.74
C VAL A 17 9.28 11.04 -1.77
N PHE A 18 9.14 10.39 -0.63
CA PHE A 18 9.22 8.94 -0.58
C PHE A 18 7.94 8.38 -1.21
N ALA A 19 8.08 7.76 -2.37
CA ALA A 19 6.98 6.98 -2.94
C ALA A 19 6.60 5.87 -1.96
N GLN A 20 5.30 5.69 -1.72
CA GLN A 20 4.83 4.60 -0.87
C GLN A 20 5.24 3.27 -1.50
N PRO A 21 5.86 2.37 -0.75
CA PRO A 21 6.32 1.10 -1.30
C PRO A 21 5.12 0.26 -1.75
N TYR A 22 5.28 -0.42 -2.87
CA TYR A 22 4.28 -1.34 -3.40
C TYR A 22 4.05 -2.52 -2.45
N THR A 23 2.97 -3.24 -2.65
CA THR A 23 2.65 -4.41 -1.81
C THR A 23 3.80 -5.42 -1.83
N ALA A 24 4.36 -5.74 -3.00
CA ALA A 24 5.51 -6.61 -3.12
C ALA A 24 6.74 -6.10 -2.35
N ASP A 25 7.05 -4.81 -2.46
CA ASP A 25 8.22 -4.22 -1.78
C ASP A 25 8.10 -4.36 -0.25
N ARG A 26 6.91 -4.11 0.29
CA ARG A 26 6.65 -4.26 1.74
C ARG A 26 6.81 -5.70 2.23
N HIS A 27 6.47 -6.67 1.38
CA HIS A 27 6.62 -8.09 1.70
C HIS A 27 8.06 -8.55 1.57
N LEU A 28 8.77 -8.12 0.53
CA LEU A 28 10.20 -8.37 0.35
C LEU A 28 11.02 -7.79 1.50
N ALA A 29 10.70 -6.59 1.97
CA ALA A 29 11.33 -5.97 3.13
C ALA A 29 11.15 -6.78 4.42
N ARG A 30 10.12 -7.63 4.49
CA ARG A 30 9.85 -8.58 5.58
C ARG A 30 10.35 -9.99 5.28
N LYS A 31 11.19 -10.15 4.25
CA LYS A 31 11.77 -11.42 3.83
C LYS A 31 10.76 -12.44 3.30
N ALA A 32 9.57 -12.02 2.88
CA ALA A 32 8.65 -12.87 2.16
C ALA A 32 9.17 -13.07 0.72
N PRO A 33 9.35 -14.31 0.26
CA PRO A 33 9.86 -14.57 -1.09
C PRO A 33 8.76 -14.29 -2.15
N CYS A 34 9.17 -14.17 -3.41
CA CYS A 34 8.24 -14.00 -4.53
C CYS A 34 7.17 -15.11 -4.58
N GLN A 35 7.55 -16.33 -4.22
CA GLN A 35 6.66 -17.50 -4.18
C GLN A 35 5.60 -17.43 -3.07
N ALA A 36 5.71 -16.52 -2.10
CA ALA A 36 4.63 -16.31 -1.13
C ALA A 36 3.35 -15.77 -1.80
N CYS A 37 3.51 -15.05 -2.91
CA CYS A 37 2.41 -14.57 -3.74
C CYS A 37 2.26 -15.41 -5.02
N HIS A 38 3.37 -15.68 -5.71
CA HIS A 38 3.43 -16.46 -6.94
C HIS A 38 3.72 -17.93 -6.63
N VAL A 39 2.76 -18.62 -6.04
CA VAL A 39 2.93 -19.98 -5.48
C VAL A 39 3.34 -21.03 -6.50
N THR A 40 3.01 -20.82 -7.78
CA THR A 40 3.44 -21.71 -8.88
C THR A 40 4.83 -21.38 -9.43
N GLY A 41 5.40 -20.24 -9.02
CA GLY A 41 6.61 -19.67 -9.63
C GLY A 41 6.35 -18.95 -10.96
N ASP A 42 5.15 -19.07 -11.52
CA ASP A 42 4.75 -18.38 -12.74
C ASP A 42 4.13 -17.01 -12.41
N THR A 43 4.82 -15.95 -12.79
CA THR A 43 4.39 -14.57 -12.55
C THR A 43 3.24 -14.12 -13.44
N SER A 44 2.88 -14.88 -14.47
CA SER A 44 1.72 -14.62 -15.32
C SER A 44 0.40 -15.07 -14.69
N VAL A 45 0.47 -15.97 -13.71
CA VAL A 45 -0.71 -16.44 -12.97
C VAL A 45 -1.14 -15.40 -11.95
N PRO A 46 -2.40 -14.93 -12.02
CA PRO A 46 -2.89 -13.93 -11.08
C PRO A 46 -2.83 -14.41 -9.63
N VAL A 47 -2.34 -13.53 -8.75
CA VAL A 47 -2.37 -13.77 -7.30
C VAL A 47 -3.79 -13.59 -6.79
N ARG A 48 -4.31 -14.58 -6.09
CA ARG A 48 -5.68 -14.59 -5.56
C ARG A 48 -5.70 -14.29 -4.06
N LYS A 49 -6.87 -13.93 -3.57
CA LYS A 49 -7.15 -13.68 -2.15
C LYS A 49 -6.63 -14.80 -1.25
N GLU A 50 -6.82 -16.04 -1.65
CA GLU A 50 -6.41 -17.22 -0.89
C GLU A 50 -4.89 -17.23 -0.62
N ASN A 51 -4.08 -16.77 -1.58
CA ASN A 51 -2.62 -16.67 -1.38
C ASN A 51 -2.27 -15.66 -0.28
N CYS A 52 -2.99 -14.56 -0.20
CA CYS A 52 -2.81 -13.55 0.84
C CYS A 52 -3.23 -14.07 2.22
N LEU A 53 -4.35 -14.79 2.27
CA LEU A 53 -4.95 -15.27 3.51
C LEU A 53 -4.17 -16.41 4.16
N VAL A 54 -3.22 -17.05 3.47
CA VAL A 54 -2.29 -18.01 4.10
C VAL A 54 -1.56 -17.35 5.28
N CYS A 55 -1.19 -16.07 5.16
CA CYS A 55 -0.52 -15.31 6.23
C CYS A 55 -1.46 -14.31 6.90
N HIS A 56 -2.38 -13.70 6.15
CA HIS A 56 -3.32 -12.70 6.68
C HIS A 56 -4.57 -13.32 7.34
N GLN A 57 -4.66 -14.65 7.38
CA GLN A 57 -5.64 -15.48 8.08
C GLN A 57 -7.03 -15.43 7.44
N SER A 58 -7.81 -14.38 7.67
CA SER A 58 -9.14 -14.23 7.11
C SER A 58 -9.45 -12.78 6.80
N TYR A 59 -10.45 -12.58 5.96
CA TYR A 59 -10.93 -11.23 5.65
C TYR A 59 -11.45 -10.52 6.90
N GLU A 60 -12.08 -11.25 7.80
CA GLU A 60 -12.55 -10.74 9.09
C GLU A 60 -11.41 -10.26 9.98
N VAL A 61 -10.32 -11.02 10.07
CA VAL A 61 -9.11 -10.60 10.82
C VAL A 61 -8.52 -9.32 10.23
N VAL A 62 -8.47 -9.21 8.91
CA VAL A 62 -8.01 -7.99 8.25
C VAL A 62 -8.97 -6.82 8.51
N ALA A 63 -10.28 -7.05 8.50
CA ALA A 63 -11.29 -6.05 8.83
C ALA A 63 -11.15 -5.52 10.26
N GLN A 64 -10.83 -6.37 11.21
CA GLN A 64 -10.57 -5.96 12.59
C GLN A 64 -9.32 -5.07 12.72
N LYS A 65 -8.27 -5.36 11.95
CA LYS A 65 -7.05 -4.53 11.93
C LYS A 65 -7.29 -3.13 11.36
N THR A 66 -8.32 -2.96 10.56
CA THR A 66 -8.67 -1.70 9.89
C THR A 66 -9.96 -1.07 10.41
N LYS A 67 -10.46 -1.54 11.56
CA LYS A 67 -11.76 -1.13 12.13
C LYS A 67 -11.89 0.37 12.39
N ASP A 68 -10.78 1.04 12.60
CA ASP A 68 -10.75 2.49 12.90
C ASP A 68 -10.78 3.35 11.62
N LEU A 69 -10.59 2.75 10.45
CA LEU A 69 -10.76 3.44 9.17
C LEU A 69 -12.25 3.62 8.85
N LYS A 70 -12.62 4.79 8.37
CA LYS A 70 -14.02 5.13 8.02
C LYS A 70 -14.10 5.71 6.59
N PRO A 71 -14.68 4.98 5.64
CA PRO A 71 -15.23 3.61 5.74
C PRO A 71 -14.13 2.58 5.92
N ASN A 72 -14.45 1.45 6.58
CA ASN A 72 -13.53 0.33 6.67
C ASN A 72 -13.48 -0.40 5.30
N PRO A 73 -12.34 -0.43 4.61
CA PRO A 73 -12.24 -1.04 3.29
C PRO A 73 -12.42 -2.56 3.29
N HIS A 74 -12.26 -3.21 4.44
CA HIS A 74 -12.37 -4.65 4.60
C HIS A 74 -13.67 -5.10 5.29
N PHE A 75 -14.54 -4.15 5.65
CA PHE A 75 -15.88 -4.42 6.16
C PHE A 75 -16.84 -3.36 5.62
N ASN A 76 -17.44 -3.62 4.48
CA ASN A 76 -18.27 -2.67 3.76
C ASN A 76 -19.37 -3.37 2.95
N HIS A 77 -20.20 -2.58 2.27
CA HIS A 77 -21.35 -3.07 1.51
C HIS A 77 -21.01 -3.91 0.26
N TYR A 78 -19.73 -3.95 -0.16
CA TYR A 78 -19.28 -4.83 -1.24
C TYR A 78 -18.98 -6.26 -0.75
N GLY A 79 -18.88 -6.47 0.57
CA GLY A 79 -18.47 -7.74 1.13
C GLY A 79 -17.00 -8.05 0.87
N GLU A 80 -16.64 -9.34 0.88
CA GLU A 80 -15.28 -9.78 0.56
C GLU A 80 -14.96 -9.60 -0.91
N ARG A 81 -13.81 -8.98 -1.18
CA ARG A 81 -13.28 -8.78 -2.52
C ARG A 81 -11.90 -9.41 -2.63
N ASP A 82 -11.45 -9.66 -3.84
CA ASP A 82 -10.07 -10.07 -4.05
C ASP A 82 -9.11 -8.94 -3.64
N CYS A 83 -8.07 -9.28 -2.88
CA CYS A 83 -7.11 -8.31 -2.34
C CYS A 83 -6.44 -7.50 -3.46
N SER A 84 -6.19 -8.17 -4.58
CA SER A 84 -5.55 -7.56 -5.76
C SER A 84 -6.42 -6.53 -6.49
N THR A 85 -7.69 -6.38 -6.13
CA THR A 85 -8.53 -5.31 -6.68
C THR A 85 -8.11 -3.92 -6.20
N CYS A 86 -7.44 -3.85 -5.04
CA CYS A 86 -6.94 -2.61 -4.45
C CYS A 86 -5.43 -2.67 -4.15
N HIS A 87 -4.94 -3.82 -3.68
CA HIS A 87 -3.54 -4.02 -3.31
C HIS A 87 -2.76 -4.64 -4.47
N PHE A 88 -2.34 -3.81 -5.42
CA PHE A 88 -1.50 -4.29 -6.51
C PHE A 88 -0.11 -4.68 -6.00
N GLY A 89 0.44 -5.79 -6.53
CA GLY A 89 1.78 -6.26 -6.15
C GLY A 89 2.88 -5.29 -6.53
N HIS A 90 2.89 -4.85 -7.79
CA HIS A 90 4.00 -4.14 -8.43
C HIS A 90 3.62 -2.75 -8.96
N LYS A 91 2.57 -2.16 -8.46
CA LYS A 91 2.15 -0.78 -8.75
C LYS A 91 1.41 -0.19 -7.56
N PRO A 92 1.14 1.13 -7.53
CA PRO A 92 0.45 1.77 -6.43
C PRO A 92 -0.89 1.14 -6.13
N SER A 93 -1.20 0.95 -4.85
CA SER A 93 -2.54 0.53 -4.41
C SER A 93 -3.56 1.64 -4.69
N VAL A 94 -4.80 1.24 -4.91
CA VAL A 94 -5.91 2.14 -5.18
C VAL A 94 -7.08 1.89 -4.23
N THR A 95 -8.00 2.84 -4.15
CA THR A 95 -9.30 2.63 -3.54
C THR A 95 -10.40 3.05 -4.51
N SER A 96 -11.48 2.29 -4.54
CA SER A 96 -12.67 2.63 -5.31
C SER A 96 -13.73 3.32 -4.45
N CYS A 97 -13.54 3.39 -3.14
CA CYS A 97 -14.49 3.98 -2.21
C CYS A 97 -14.63 5.50 -2.38
N ASN A 98 -13.57 6.16 -2.86
CA ASN A 98 -13.53 7.60 -3.08
C ASN A 98 -14.42 8.08 -4.23
N GLN A 99 -15.03 7.18 -5.01
CA GLN A 99 -16.03 7.53 -6.01
C GLN A 99 -17.33 8.03 -5.36
N CYS A 100 -17.61 7.59 -4.13
CA CYS A 100 -18.83 7.94 -3.39
C CYS A 100 -18.52 8.52 -2.00
N HIS A 101 -17.42 8.13 -1.38
CA HIS A 101 -17.02 8.57 -0.05
C HIS A 101 -15.91 9.61 -0.13
N LYS A 102 -15.92 10.57 0.80
CA LYS A 102 -14.79 11.49 1.02
C LYS A 102 -13.93 10.91 2.14
N PHE A 103 -12.63 10.89 1.93
CA PHE A 103 -11.61 10.49 2.89
C PHE A 103 -10.84 11.70 3.38
#